data_94c2c8660231c7b5abd7d2431be80ed0
#
_entry.id   94c2c8660231c7b5abd7d2431be80ed0
#
_cell.length_a   1.000
_cell.length_b   1.000
_cell.length_c   1.000
_cell.angle_alpha   90.00
_cell.angle_beta   90.00
_cell.angle_gamma   90.00
#
_symmetry.space_group_name_H-M   'P 1'
#
loop_
_entity.id
_entity.type
_entity.pdbx_description
1 polymer ?
#
loop_
_entity_poly.entity_id
_entity_poly.type
_entity_poly.pdbx_seq_one_letter_code
_entity_poly.pdbx_strand_id
1 'polypeptide(L)'
;MDRRSFFKKAGVAGAGAVAAASTLAAPAIAQGNQTWRMVTTWPKNFPGMGVGAQRLADRITAASGGRLTVQVYSAGELVPGLQALDAVIDGNAEMSHGAAYYWQNKSTGLSFFTGVPYGMTSRELTGWVRYLGGQEIWDEIYDQFG
;
A
#
# COMPACT_ATOMS: atom_id res chain seq x y z
N MET A 1 58.82 15.44 -35.96
CA MET A 1 57.62 14.72 -35.53
C MET A 1 56.63 14.74 -36.70
N ASP A 2 56.31 13.56 -37.22
CA ASP A 2 55.52 13.43 -38.43
C ASP A 2 54.03 13.49 -38.08
N ARG A 3 53.31 14.42 -38.74
CA ARG A 3 51.86 14.65 -38.51
C ARG A 3 51.02 13.41 -38.69
N ARG A 4 51.42 12.48 -39.51
CA ARG A 4 50.71 11.20 -39.73
C ARG A 4 50.77 10.25 -38.51
N SER A 5 51.80 10.32 -37.68
CA SER A 5 51.90 9.47 -36.47
C SER A 5 51.00 9.94 -35.34
N PHE A 6 50.69 11.25 -35.33
CA PHE A 6 49.74 11.83 -34.33
C PHE A 6 48.31 11.35 -34.52
N PHE A 7 47.81 11.36 -35.77
CA PHE A 7 46.46 10.90 -36.10
C PHE A 7 46.26 9.39 -35.90
N LYS A 8 47.29 8.58 -36.12
CA LYS A 8 47.20 7.15 -35.81
C LYS A 8 47.09 6.85 -34.33
N LYS A 9 47.79 7.62 -33.47
CA LYS A 9 47.68 7.48 -32.01
C LYS A 9 46.40 8.06 -31.45
N ALA A 10 45.83 9.11 -32.03
CA ALA A 10 44.58 9.70 -31.61
C ALA A 10 43.38 8.79 -31.97
N GLY A 11 43.42 8.05 -33.10
CA GLY A 11 42.36 7.14 -33.50
C GLY A 11 42.20 5.91 -32.60
N VAL A 12 43.31 5.43 -32.02
CA VAL A 12 43.27 4.28 -31.09
C VAL A 12 42.82 4.69 -29.68
N ALA A 13 43.09 5.93 -29.23
CA ALA A 13 42.61 6.45 -27.99
C ALA A 13 41.10 6.79 -28.01
N GLY A 14 40.55 7.18 -29.17
CA GLY A 14 39.12 7.47 -29.35
C GLY A 14 38.23 6.23 -29.32
N ALA A 15 38.71 5.06 -29.83
CA ALA A 15 37.94 3.84 -29.83
C ALA A 15 37.81 3.19 -28.43
N GLY A 16 38.77 3.44 -27.53
CA GLY A 16 38.71 2.96 -26.16
C GLY A 16 37.77 3.77 -25.27
N ALA A 17 37.59 5.04 -25.57
CA ALA A 17 36.73 5.94 -24.78
C ALA A 17 35.22 5.73 -25.05
N VAL A 18 34.86 5.27 -26.26
CA VAL A 18 33.45 5.00 -26.61
C VAL A 18 32.96 3.67 -26.03
N ALA A 19 33.86 2.70 -25.80
CA ALA A 19 33.48 1.43 -25.16
C ALA A 19 33.28 1.56 -23.64
N ALA A 20 33.88 2.57 -22.99
CA ALA A 20 33.71 2.83 -21.56
C ALA A 20 32.44 3.63 -21.22
N ALA A 21 31.81 4.29 -22.21
CA ALA A 21 30.60 5.09 -22.00
C ALA A 21 29.30 4.25 -22.05
N SER A 22 29.37 2.96 -22.42
CA SER A 22 28.19 2.09 -22.48
C SER A 22 27.86 1.38 -21.17
N THR A 23 28.61 1.61 -20.11
CA THR A 23 28.21 1.24 -18.75
C THR A 23 27.61 2.44 -18.01
N LEU A 24 26.71 3.16 -18.66
CA LEU A 24 25.76 3.94 -17.89
C LEU A 24 24.97 2.94 -17.08
N ALA A 25 25.37 2.78 -15.81
CA ALA A 25 24.57 2.05 -14.84
C ALA A 25 23.15 2.56 -15.01
N ALA A 26 22.23 1.67 -15.39
CA ALA A 26 20.81 1.97 -15.33
C ALA A 26 20.59 2.64 -13.99
N PRO A 27 19.86 3.77 -13.90
CA PRO A 27 19.63 4.41 -12.61
C PRO A 27 19.17 3.32 -11.68
N ALA A 28 19.91 3.07 -10.62
CA ALA A 28 19.47 2.22 -9.55
C ALA A 28 18.22 2.93 -9.02
N ILE A 29 17.06 2.55 -9.58
CA ILE A 29 15.79 2.89 -8.97
C ILE A 29 15.97 2.34 -7.58
N ALA A 30 16.08 3.24 -6.61
CA ALA A 30 16.23 2.87 -5.22
C ALA A 30 15.00 2.01 -4.88
N GLN A 31 15.15 0.70 -5.00
CA GLN A 31 14.17 -0.27 -4.53
C GLN A 31 14.32 -0.28 -3.01
N GLY A 32 14.05 0.89 -2.39
CA GLY A 32 13.96 1.00 -0.97
C GLY A 32 12.82 0.10 -0.50
N ASN A 33 13.14 -0.86 0.33
CA ASN A 33 12.11 -1.62 1.02
C ASN A 33 11.24 -0.64 1.80
N GLN A 34 9.93 -0.70 1.59
CA GLN A 34 8.97 0.13 2.28
C GLN A 34 8.35 -0.67 3.43
N THR A 35 8.06 0.01 4.52
CA THR A 35 7.29 -0.57 5.62
C THR A 35 6.05 0.27 5.83
N TRP A 36 4.88 -0.37 5.72
CA TRP A 36 3.59 0.23 5.99
C TRP A 36 3.07 -0.23 7.34
N ARG A 37 2.49 0.69 8.08
CA ARG A 37 1.80 0.42 9.35
C ARG A 37 0.33 0.16 9.06
N MET A 38 -0.16 -1.01 9.47
CA MET A 38 -1.58 -1.34 9.45
C MET A 38 -2.12 -1.29 10.87
N VAL A 39 -2.91 -0.28 11.18
CA VAL A 39 -3.62 -0.21 12.47
C VAL A 39 -4.94 -0.97 12.38
N THR A 40 -5.32 -1.67 13.45
CA THR A 40 -6.55 -2.46 13.45
C THR A 40 -7.48 -2.08 14.60
N THR A 41 -8.77 -2.31 14.41
CA THR A 41 -9.78 -2.18 15.47
C THR A 41 -9.87 -3.42 16.35
N TRP A 42 -9.08 -4.46 16.05
CA TRP A 42 -9.17 -5.77 16.70
C TRP A 42 -8.07 -5.95 17.75
N PRO A 43 -8.40 -6.63 18.86
CA PRO A 43 -7.39 -7.11 19.79
C PRO A 43 -6.40 -8.07 19.10
N LYS A 44 -5.22 -8.20 19.66
CA LYS A 44 -4.21 -9.13 19.17
C LYS A 44 -4.75 -10.56 19.15
N ASN A 45 -4.50 -11.26 18.03
CA ASN A 45 -4.95 -12.63 17.80
C ASN A 45 -6.48 -12.83 17.85
N PHE A 46 -7.27 -11.76 17.71
CA PHE A 46 -8.71 -11.90 17.66
C PHE A 46 -9.14 -12.86 16.54
N PRO A 47 -9.92 -13.91 16.86
CA PRO A 47 -10.29 -14.92 15.88
C PRO A 47 -11.02 -14.32 14.67
N GLY A 48 -10.66 -14.77 13.48
CA GLY A 48 -11.19 -14.27 12.21
C GLY A 48 -10.57 -12.94 11.81
N MET A 49 -10.95 -11.85 12.43
CA MET A 49 -10.61 -10.50 11.96
C MET A 49 -9.17 -10.09 12.28
N GLY A 50 -8.71 -10.25 13.51
CA GLY A 50 -7.31 -9.93 13.87
C GLY A 50 -6.31 -10.86 13.18
N VAL A 51 -6.61 -12.16 13.16
CA VAL A 51 -5.82 -13.16 12.41
C VAL A 51 -5.93 -12.90 10.89
N GLY A 52 -7.08 -12.42 10.41
CA GLY A 52 -7.29 -12.05 9.01
C GLY A 52 -6.42 -10.87 8.59
N ALA A 53 -6.33 -9.83 9.42
CA ALA A 53 -5.46 -8.68 9.20
C ALA A 53 -3.98 -9.10 9.09
N GLN A 54 -3.51 -9.98 9.98
CA GLN A 54 -2.14 -10.51 9.92
C GLN A 54 -1.90 -11.30 8.63
N ARG A 55 -2.83 -12.19 8.26
CA ARG A 55 -2.72 -12.95 7.00
C ARG A 55 -2.70 -12.05 5.77
N LEU A 56 -3.47 -10.96 5.77
CA LEU A 56 -3.46 -9.97 4.69
C LEU A 56 -2.09 -9.31 4.59
N ALA A 57 -1.54 -8.85 5.71
CA ALA A 57 -0.21 -8.26 5.79
C ALA A 57 0.89 -9.20 5.26
N ASP A 58 0.87 -10.46 5.71
CA ASP A 58 1.82 -11.48 5.28
C ASP A 58 1.73 -11.74 3.76
N ARG A 59 0.52 -11.77 3.21
CA ARG A 59 0.30 -11.96 1.76
C ARG A 59 0.77 -10.78 0.94
N ILE A 60 0.54 -9.54 1.38
CA ILE A 60 1.04 -8.33 0.70
C ILE A 60 2.56 -8.35 0.70
N THR A 61 3.18 -8.65 1.84
CA THR A 61 4.63 -8.75 1.97
C THR A 61 5.21 -9.82 1.05
N ALA A 62 4.62 -11.01 1.03
CA ALA A 62 5.04 -12.09 0.15
C ALA A 62 4.83 -11.75 -1.34
N ALA A 63 3.69 -11.20 -1.72
CA ALA A 63 3.37 -10.83 -3.10
C ALA A 63 4.31 -9.74 -3.66
N SER A 64 4.78 -8.84 -2.80
CA SER A 64 5.75 -7.80 -3.17
C SER A 64 7.19 -8.33 -3.27
N GLY A 65 7.45 -9.60 -2.92
CA GLY A 65 8.81 -10.13 -2.80
C GLY A 65 9.61 -9.46 -1.68
N GLY A 66 8.95 -9.00 -0.62
CA GLY A 66 9.56 -8.31 0.52
C GLY A 66 9.87 -6.82 0.28
N ARG A 67 9.53 -6.27 -0.90
CA ARG A 67 9.72 -4.84 -1.17
C ARG A 67 8.78 -3.95 -0.34
N LEU A 68 7.62 -4.46 0.01
CA LEU A 68 6.67 -3.84 0.91
C LEU A 68 6.42 -4.77 2.09
N THR A 69 6.81 -4.36 3.28
CA THR A 69 6.50 -5.05 4.55
C THR A 69 5.31 -4.35 5.19
N VAL A 70 4.27 -5.10 5.54
CA VAL A 70 3.14 -4.55 6.28
C VAL A 70 3.24 -4.99 7.74
N GLN A 71 3.42 -4.02 8.63
CA GLN A 71 3.48 -4.24 10.07
C GLN A 71 2.09 -3.99 10.68
N VAL A 72 1.52 -5.02 11.30
CA VAL A 72 0.19 -4.94 11.93
C VAL A 72 0.30 -4.48 13.38
N TYR A 73 -0.53 -3.50 13.72
CA TYR A 73 -0.71 -3.00 15.08
C TYR A 73 -2.13 -3.29 15.54
N SER A 74 -2.26 -4.05 16.60
CA SER A 74 -3.54 -4.37 17.20
C SER A 74 -4.14 -3.16 17.92
N ALA A 75 -5.44 -3.20 18.19
CA ALA A 75 -6.12 -2.15 18.93
C ALA A 75 -5.39 -1.82 20.25
N GLY A 76 -5.02 -0.56 20.42
CA GLY A 76 -4.32 -0.05 21.60
C GLY A 76 -2.78 -0.15 21.53
N GLU A 77 -2.18 -0.77 20.49
CA GLU A 77 -0.72 -0.80 20.36
C GLU A 77 -0.16 0.53 19.80
N LEU A 78 -0.77 1.11 18.79
CA LEU A 78 -0.38 2.41 18.22
C LEU A 78 -1.42 3.49 18.53
N VAL A 79 -2.69 3.16 18.31
CA VAL A 79 -3.84 4.02 18.60
C VAL A 79 -4.99 3.19 19.20
N PRO A 80 -5.92 3.79 19.94
CA PRO A 80 -7.16 3.13 20.32
C PRO A 80 -7.90 2.60 19.09
N GLY A 81 -8.50 1.40 19.17
CA GLY A 81 -9.08 0.73 18.00
C GLY A 81 -10.07 1.57 17.20
N LEU A 82 -10.94 2.34 17.85
CA LEU A 82 -11.91 3.21 17.18
C LEU A 82 -11.29 4.45 16.51
N GLN A 83 -10.00 4.73 16.77
CA GLN A 83 -9.24 5.81 16.12
C GLN A 83 -8.39 5.32 14.94
N ALA A 84 -8.58 4.07 14.52
CA ALA A 84 -7.79 3.50 13.43
C ALA A 84 -7.95 4.26 12.10
N LEU A 85 -9.14 4.76 11.78
CA LEU A 85 -9.35 5.60 10.61
C LEU A 85 -8.66 6.97 10.77
N ASP A 86 -8.79 7.59 11.94
CA ASP A 86 -8.14 8.88 12.22
C ASP A 86 -6.63 8.79 12.05
N ALA A 87 -6.01 7.68 12.49
CA ALA A 87 -4.58 7.47 12.33
C ALA A 87 -4.12 7.44 10.86
N VAL A 88 -4.98 6.98 9.94
CA VAL A 88 -4.69 7.03 8.50
C VAL A 88 -4.90 8.44 7.95
N ILE A 89 -5.99 9.09 8.30
CA ILE A 89 -6.28 10.48 7.91
C ILE A 89 -5.14 11.42 8.32
N ASP A 90 -4.63 11.24 9.54
CA ASP A 90 -3.53 12.05 10.09
C ASP A 90 -2.14 11.65 9.57
N GLY A 91 -2.03 10.61 8.72
CA GLY A 91 -0.77 10.10 8.20
C GLY A 91 0.08 9.34 9.23
N ASN A 92 -0.50 8.97 10.37
CA ASN A 92 0.18 8.17 11.40
C ASN A 92 0.24 6.68 11.07
N ALA A 93 -0.54 6.24 10.09
CA ALA A 93 -0.51 4.88 9.54
C ALA A 93 -0.84 4.93 8.05
N GLU A 94 -0.34 3.97 7.29
CA GLU A 94 -0.56 3.90 5.84
C GLU A 94 -1.84 3.15 5.49
N MET A 95 -2.36 2.33 6.40
CA MET A 95 -3.62 1.60 6.20
C MET A 95 -4.28 1.24 7.52
N SER A 96 -5.60 1.03 7.47
CA SER A 96 -6.37 0.52 8.59
C SER A 96 -7.16 -0.73 8.23
N HIS A 97 -7.41 -1.58 9.22
CA HIS A 97 -8.28 -2.74 9.09
C HIS A 97 -9.33 -2.74 10.19
N GLY A 98 -10.55 -2.41 9.81
CA GLY A 98 -11.67 -2.26 10.74
C GLY A 98 -13.01 -2.42 10.03
N ALA A 99 -14.09 -2.22 10.76
CA ALA A 99 -15.43 -2.25 10.20
C ALA A 99 -15.94 -0.80 10.01
N ALA A 100 -16.44 -0.51 8.81
CA ALA A 100 -16.83 0.85 8.42
C ALA A 100 -17.83 1.51 9.38
N TYR A 101 -18.75 0.76 9.97
CA TYR A 101 -19.76 1.31 10.88
C TYR A 101 -19.18 1.89 12.18
N TYR A 102 -17.95 1.57 12.53
CA TYR A 102 -17.30 2.19 13.69
C TYR A 102 -17.12 3.70 13.54
N TRP A 103 -17.12 4.18 12.31
CA TRP A 103 -16.95 5.60 11.98
C TRP A 103 -18.22 6.26 11.44
N GLN A 104 -19.40 5.73 11.81
CA GLN A 104 -20.69 6.31 11.46
C GLN A 104 -20.88 7.77 11.91
N ASN A 105 -20.12 8.20 12.89
CA ASN A 105 -20.06 9.60 13.34
C ASN A 105 -19.39 10.53 12.31
N LYS A 106 -18.56 9.99 11.42
CA LYS A 106 -17.95 10.76 10.32
C LYS A 106 -18.86 10.78 9.09
N SER A 107 -19.45 9.64 8.74
CA SER A 107 -20.47 9.52 7.70
C SER A 107 -21.43 8.38 8.03
N THR A 108 -22.72 8.68 8.05
CA THR A 108 -23.75 7.65 8.25
C THR A 108 -23.77 6.61 7.13
N GLY A 109 -23.29 6.98 5.93
CA GLY A 109 -23.18 6.09 4.79
C GLY A 109 -22.30 4.87 5.07
N LEU A 110 -21.29 4.99 5.94
CA LEU A 110 -20.38 3.90 6.30
C LEU A 110 -21.08 2.71 6.96
N SER A 111 -22.23 2.92 7.59
CA SER A 111 -23.01 1.85 8.21
C SER A 111 -23.56 0.85 7.18
N PHE A 112 -23.82 1.27 5.94
CA PHE A 112 -24.38 0.43 4.91
C PHE A 112 -23.41 -0.62 4.36
N PHE A 113 -22.12 -0.45 4.57
CA PHE A 113 -21.07 -1.36 4.11
C PHE A 113 -20.72 -2.48 5.10
N THR A 114 -21.37 -2.52 6.25
CA THR A 114 -21.09 -3.56 7.25
C THR A 114 -22.30 -4.43 7.51
N GLY A 115 -23.42 -3.84 7.84
CA GLY A 115 -24.63 -4.60 8.08
C GLY A 115 -25.77 -3.70 8.50
N VAL A 116 -26.90 -3.86 7.82
CA VAL A 116 -28.16 -3.20 8.14
C VAL A 116 -29.12 -4.29 8.60
N PRO A 117 -29.78 -4.14 9.77
CA PRO A 117 -30.79 -5.09 10.19
C PRO A 117 -31.83 -5.32 9.09
N TYR A 118 -32.12 -6.57 8.78
CA TYR A 118 -33.02 -6.99 7.69
C TYR A 118 -32.59 -6.56 6.27
N GLY A 119 -31.35 -6.08 6.12
CA GLY A 119 -30.73 -5.72 4.84
C GLY A 119 -30.13 -6.93 4.11
N MET A 120 -29.13 -6.66 3.28
CA MET A 120 -28.43 -7.67 2.49
C MET A 120 -27.69 -8.69 3.37
N THR A 121 -27.71 -9.95 2.95
CA THR A 121 -26.82 -10.98 3.49
C THR A 121 -25.38 -10.68 3.13
N SER A 122 -24.40 -11.31 3.81
CA SER A 122 -22.97 -11.13 3.51
C SER A 122 -22.62 -11.40 2.05
N ARG A 123 -23.29 -12.38 1.42
CA ARG A 123 -23.09 -12.70 0.00
C ARG A 123 -23.61 -11.60 -0.91
N GLU A 124 -24.80 -11.11 -0.65
CA GLU A 124 -25.43 -10.02 -1.42
C GLU A 124 -24.65 -8.73 -1.26
N LEU A 125 -24.22 -8.38 -0.03
CA LEU A 125 -23.39 -7.21 0.24
C LEU A 125 -22.05 -7.30 -0.52
N THR A 126 -21.40 -8.45 -0.48
CA THR A 126 -20.16 -8.67 -1.24
C THR A 126 -20.39 -8.55 -2.75
N GLY A 127 -21.50 -9.09 -3.25
CA GLY A 127 -21.87 -8.97 -4.66
C GLY A 127 -22.16 -7.53 -5.07
N TRP A 128 -22.89 -6.80 -4.23
CA TRP A 128 -23.18 -5.38 -4.47
C TRP A 128 -21.91 -4.55 -4.50
N VAL A 129 -21.05 -4.70 -3.51
CA VAL A 129 -19.78 -3.95 -3.45
C VAL A 129 -18.90 -4.25 -4.67
N ARG A 130 -18.77 -5.53 -5.07
CA ARG A 130 -17.82 -5.91 -6.12
C ARG A 130 -18.32 -5.70 -7.55
N TYR A 131 -19.65 -5.76 -7.78
CA TYR A 131 -20.19 -5.89 -9.12
C TYR A 131 -21.35 -4.95 -9.43
N LEU A 132 -21.90 -4.27 -8.44
CA LEU A 132 -23.14 -3.51 -8.59
C LEU A 132 -23.02 -2.05 -8.10
N GLY A 133 -21.81 -1.48 -8.14
CA GLY A 133 -21.58 -0.06 -7.87
C GLY A 133 -21.33 0.28 -6.40
N GLY A 134 -21.29 -0.71 -5.51
CA GLY A 134 -21.05 -0.45 -4.10
C GLY A 134 -19.64 0.07 -3.81
N GLN A 135 -18.64 -0.34 -4.62
CA GLN A 135 -17.26 0.13 -4.46
C GLN A 135 -17.11 1.62 -4.80
N GLU A 136 -17.77 2.07 -5.86
CA GLU A 136 -17.75 3.48 -6.27
C GLU A 136 -18.32 4.38 -5.17
N ILE A 137 -19.44 3.95 -4.53
CA ILE A 137 -20.05 4.68 -3.41
C ILE A 137 -19.13 4.66 -2.19
N TRP A 138 -18.47 3.53 -1.93
CA TRP A 138 -17.47 3.43 -0.87
C TRP A 138 -16.34 4.45 -1.07
N ASP A 139 -15.76 4.47 -2.25
CA ASP A 139 -14.65 5.34 -2.59
C ASP A 139 -15.08 6.81 -2.48
N GLU A 140 -16.24 7.19 -3.01
CA GLU A 140 -16.81 8.55 -2.90
C GLU A 140 -17.01 9.00 -1.44
N ILE A 141 -17.42 8.09 -0.53
CA ILE A 141 -17.54 8.40 0.89
C ILE A 141 -16.17 8.59 1.54
N TYR A 142 -15.19 7.76 1.22
CA TYR A 142 -13.86 7.84 1.81
C TYR A 142 -13.02 9.00 1.25
N ASP A 143 -13.23 9.40 0.00
CA ASP A 143 -12.56 10.57 -0.62
C ASP A 143 -12.81 11.86 0.15
N GLN A 144 -13.87 11.93 0.97
CA GLN A 144 -14.15 13.09 1.81
C GLN A 144 -13.16 13.24 2.99
N PHE A 145 -12.39 12.22 3.26
CA PHE A 145 -11.45 12.19 4.39
C PHE A 145 -9.98 12.31 3.97
N GLY A 146 -9.66 12.35 2.67
CA GLY A 146 -8.31 12.55 2.12
C GLY A 146 -7.74 11.34 1.42
#